data_4efaa1d43b72dcbceb6124fc11a835a4
#
_entry.id   4efaa1d43b72dcbceb6124fc11a835a4
#
_cell.length_a   1.000
_cell.length_b   1.000
_cell.length_c   1.000
_cell.angle_alpha   90.00
_cell.angle_beta   90.00
_cell.angle_gamma   90.00
#
_symmetry.space_group_name_H-M   'P 1'
#
loop_
_entity.id
_entity.type
_entity.pdbx_description
1 polymer ?
#
loop_
_entity_poly.entity_id
_entity_poly.type
_entity_poly.pdbx_seq_one_letter_code
_entity_poly.pdbx_strand_id
1 'polypeptide(L)'
;MNKQQLAQKIWASANQMRSKIEASEYKDFILGFIFYKYLSDKEIEFLKANDYDNELLKTVSEDDEETVKWVQQNIGYFIAYKDFFTTWLGMGKDFDVSNVRDALSAFSRLISPTHKRVFEKIFNTLETGLSKLGDSSGTQTKAISGLLNLIKDIPMDGRQGYDVLGFIYEYL
;
A
#
# COMPACT_ATOMS: atom_id res chain seq x y z
N MET A 1 -8.44 -7.22 15.57
CA MET A 1 -9.23 -7.86 14.48
C MET A 1 -8.92 -9.35 14.47
N ASN A 2 -9.94 -10.20 14.47
CA ASN A 2 -9.75 -11.64 14.36
C ASN A 2 -9.82 -12.10 12.89
N LYS A 3 -9.52 -13.38 12.63
CA LYS A 3 -9.52 -13.92 11.26
C LYS A 3 -10.87 -13.77 10.56
N GLN A 4 -11.97 -13.93 11.29
CA GLN A 4 -13.31 -13.83 10.72
C GLN A 4 -13.61 -12.39 10.29
N GLN A 5 -13.24 -11.41 11.09
CA GLN A 5 -13.41 -10.00 10.74
C GLN A 5 -12.53 -9.62 9.55
N LEU A 6 -11.32 -10.12 9.51
CA LEU A 6 -10.41 -9.91 8.39
C LEU A 6 -11.00 -10.47 7.10
N ALA A 7 -11.50 -11.72 7.15
CA ALA A 7 -12.14 -12.34 5.99
C ALA A 7 -13.33 -11.53 5.47
N GLN A 8 -14.14 -10.99 6.36
CA GLN A 8 -15.28 -10.14 5.97
C GLN A 8 -14.82 -8.86 5.26
N LYS A 9 -13.77 -8.22 5.75
CA LYS A 9 -13.20 -7.03 5.12
C LYS A 9 -12.64 -7.33 3.72
N ILE A 10 -11.91 -8.42 3.59
CA ILE A 10 -11.37 -8.84 2.31
C ILE A 10 -12.50 -9.12 1.33
N TRP A 11 -13.55 -9.81 1.78
CA TRP A 11 -14.71 -10.10 0.95
C TRP A 11 -15.41 -8.84 0.48
N ALA A 12 -15.59 -7.85 1.36
CA ALA A 12 -16.18 -6.57 1.00
C ALA A 12 -15.33 -5.83 -0.04
N SER A 13 -14.00 -5.88 0.11
CA SER A 13 -13.06 -5.29 -0.85
C SER A 13 -13.17 -5.96 -2.22
N ALA A 14 -13.24 -7.29 -2.24
CA ALA A 14 -13.39 -8.05 -3.47
C ALA A 14 -14.71 -7.72 -4.18
N ASN A 15 -15.81 -7.62 -3.44
CA ASN A 15 -17.11 -7.26 -3.99
C ASN A 15 -17.11 -5.88 -4.64
N GLN A 16 -16.40 -4.94 -4.04
CA GLN A 16 -16.28 -3.58 -4.57
C GLN A 16 -15.57 -3.57 -5.93
N MET A 17 -14.64 -4.51 -6.14
CA MET A 17 -13.83 -4.59 -7.36
C MET A 17 -14.44 -5.42 -8.49
N ARG A 18 -15.35 -6.36 -8.17
CA ARG A 18 -15.85 -7.36 -9.13
C ARG A 18 -16.47 -6.79 -10.40
N SER A 19 -17.14 -5.66 -10.31
CA SER A 19 -17.78 -5.06 -11.48
C SER A 19 -16.83 -4.29 -12.37
N LYS A 20 -15.59 -4.07 -11.92
CA LYS A 20 -14.61 -3.19 -12.59
C LYS A 20 -13.39 -3.94 -13.09
N ILE A 21 -13.01 -5.03 -12.42
CA ILE A 21 -11.84 -5.85 -12.72
C ILE A 21 -12.28 -7.30 -12.80
N GLU A 22 -11.70 -8.06 -13.72
CA GLU A 22 -12.02 -9.48 -13.86
C GLU A 22 -11.65 -10.26 -12.57
N ALA A 23 -12.39 -11.32 -12.30
CA ALA A 23 -12.24 -12.10 -11.09
C ALA A 23 -10.82 -12.64 -10.88
N SER A 24 -10.11 -12.96 -11.96
CA SER A 24 -8.72 -13.42 -11.88
C SER A 24 -7.73 -12.32 -11.45
N GLU A 25 -8.10 -11.06 -11.62
CA GLU A 25 -7.21 -9.92 -11.39
C GLU A 25 -7.47 -9.23 -10.05
N TYR A 26 -8.72 -9.20 -9.55
CA TYR A 26 -9.02 -8.42 -8.35
C TYR A 26 -8.33 -8.96 -7.10
N LYS A 27 -8.07 -10.25 -7.04
CA LYS A 27 -7.31 -10.85 -5.95
C LYS A 27 -5.93 -10.22 -5.81
N ASP A 28 -5.19 -10.19 -6.91
CA ASP A 28 -3.83 -9.63 -6.93
C ASP A 28 -3.85 -8.12 -6.69
N PHE A 29 -4.91 -7.46 -7.18
CA PHE A 29 -5.09 -6.03 -7.00
C PHE A 29 -5.28 -5.67 -5.52
N ILE A 30 -6.19 -6.35 -4.84
CA ILE A 30 -6.45 -6.14 -3.42
C ILE A 30 -5.21 -6.51 -2.59
N LEU A 31 -4.60 -7.65 -2.90
CA LEU A 31 -3.39 -8.12 -2.21
C LEU A 31 -2.26 -7.12 -2.36
N GLY A 32 -2.11 -6.51 -3.54
CA GLY A 32 -1.10 -5.49 -3.78
C GLY A 32 -1.26 -4.27 -2.89
N PHE A 33 -2.49 -3.76 -2.71
CA PHE A 33 -2.74 -2.63 -1.81
C PHE A 33 -2.49 -2.98 -0.35
N ILE A 34 -2.89 -4.17 0.06
CA ILE A 34 -2.64 -4.64 1.43
C ILE A 34 -1.13 -4.77 1.65
N PHE A 35 -0.41 -5.27 0.65
CA PHE A 35 1.03 -5.39 0.72
C PHE A 35 1.71 -4.01 0.79
N TYR A 36 1.24 -3.04 0.01
CA TYR A 36 1.76 -1.68 0.08
C TYR A 36 1.54 -1.07 1.47
N LYS A 37 0.36 -1.29 2.05
CA LYS A 37 0.08 -0.87 3.42
C LYS A 37 1.08 -1.49 4.39
N TYR A 38 1.36 -2.78 4.27
CA TYR A 38 2.34 -3.47 5.10
C TYR A 38 3.72 -2.82 4.99
N LEU A 39 4.17 -2.56 3.78
CA LEU A 39 5.48 -1.93 3.55
C LEU A 39 5.54 -0.51 4.10
N SER A 40 4.48 0.26 3.91
CA SER A 40 4.36 1.61 4.45
C SER A 40 4.42 1.61 5.98
N ASP A 41 3.61 0.76 6.62
CA ASP A 41 3.57 0.66 8.07
C ASP A 41 4.91 0.19 8.64
N LYS A 42 5.58 -0.73 7.96
CA LYS A 42 6.89 -1.25 8.38
C LYS A 42 7.96 -0.16 8.34
N GLU A 43 7.97 0.69 7.32
CA GLU A 43 8.92 1.80 7.27
C GLU A 43 8.64 2.82 8.37
N ILE A 44 7.37 3.15 8.62
CA ILE A 44 6.99 4.06 9.71
C ILE A 44 7.46 3.49 11.05
N GLU A 45 7.25 2.21 11.28
CA GLU A 45 7.69 1.55 12.51
C GLU A 45 9.21 1.61 12.67
N PHE A 46 9.96 1.37 11.58
CA PHE A 46 11.40 1.49 11.57
C PHE A 46 11.86 2.91 11.92
N LEU A 47 11.23 3.91 11.30
CA LEU A 47 11.58 5.31 11.56
C LEU A 47 11.28 5.72 13.00
N LYS A 48 10.13 5.30 13.53
CA LYS A 48 9.78 5.59 14.92
C LYS A 48 10.72 4.93 15.91
N ALA A 49 11.20 3.73 15.60
CA ALA A 49 12.21 3.04 16.43
C ALA A 49 13.56 3.77 16.40
N ASN A 50 13.77 4.67 15.45
CA ASN A 50 14.97 5.50 15.32
C ASN A 50 14.69 6.97 15.63
N ASP A 51 13.79 7.21 16.58
CA ASP A 51 13.48 8.52 17.16
C ASP A 51 12.76 9.52 16.23
N TYR A 52 12.12 9.02 15.17
CA TYR A 52 11.25 9.85 14.34
C TYR A 52 9.87 9.99 15.01
N ASP A 53 9.53 11.20 15.47
CA ASP A 53 8.18 11.50 15.91
C ASP A 53 7.29 11.87 14.71
N ASN A 54 6.02 12.17 14.95
CA ASN A 54 5.09 12.50 13.89
C ASN A 54 5.49 13.72 13.06
N GLU A 55 6.14 14.71 13.69
CA GLU A 55 6.59 15.89 12.98
C GLU A 55 7.80 15.59 12.10
N LEU A 56 8.73 14.80 12.60
CA LEU A 56 9.93 14.44 11.86
C LEU A 56 9.58 13.51 10.67
N LEU A 57 8.58 12.65 10.82
CA LEU A 57 8.10 11.81 9.71
C LEU A 57 7.70 12.65 8.50
N LYS A 58 7.13 13.84 8.71
CA LYS A 58 6.70 14.72 7.63
C LYS A 58 7.86 15.23 6.78
N THR A 59 9.08 15.12 7.26
CA THR A 59 10.29 15.57 6.54
C THR A 59 10.88 14.49 5.64
N VAL A 60 10.37 13.26 5.71
CA VAL A 60 10.91 12.12 4.95
C VAL A 60 10.61 12.32 3.47
N SER A 61 11.67 12.52 2.69
CA SER A 61 11.58 12.88 1.27
C SER A 61 12.67 12.19 0.46
N GLU A 62 12.36 11.89 -0.80
CA GLU A 62 13.37 11.33 -1.72
C GLU A 62 14.46 12.34 -2.07
N ASP A 63 14.26 13.63 -1.79
CA ASP A 63 15.28 14.65 -2.01
C ASP A 63 16.42 14.58 -0.99
N ASP A 64 16.20 13.90 0.13
CA ASP A 64 17.22 13.65 1.14
C ASP A 64 17.91 12.32 0.84
N GLU A 65 18.96 12.39 0.03
CA GLU A 65 19.68 11.19 -0.45
C GLU A 65 20.27 10.36 0.69
N GLU A 66 20.73 10.98 1.76
CA GLU A 66 21.31 10.26 2.91
C GLU A 66 20.24 9.42 3.61
N THR A 67 19.08 10.01 3.84
CA THR A 67 17.96 9.30 4.48
C THR A 67 17.49 8.17 3.60
N VAL A 68 17.36 8.40 2.29
CA VAL A 68 16.97 7.35 1.34
C VAL A 68 17.92 6.16 1.42
N LYS A 69 19.22 6.40 1.36
CA LYS A 69 20.23 5.32 1.43
C LYS A 69 20.19 4.57 2.74
N TRP A 70 20.03 5.30 3.84
CA TRP A 70 19.97 4.72 5.17
C TRP A 70 18.76 3.78 5.31
N VAL A 71 17.59 4.21 4.87
CA VAL A 71 16.37 3.39 4.91
C VAL A 71 16.52 2.18 3.99
N GLN A 72 17.00 2.37 2.76
CA GLN A 72 17.22 1.27 1.81
C GLN A 72 18.16 0.21 2.35
N GLN A 73 19.22 0.61 3.03
CA GLN A 73 20.20 -0.31 3.60
C GLN A 73 19.61 -1.15 4.74
N ASN A 74 18.63 -0.62 5.45
CA ASN A 74 18.05 -1.29 6.61
C ASN A 74 16.81 -2.13 6.29
N ILE A 75 15.95 -1.67 5.38
CA ILE A 75 14.70 -2.39 5.08
C ILE A 75 14.53 -2.78 3.62
N GLY A 76 15.43 -2.34 2.73
CA GLY A 76 15.46 -2.78 1.34
C GLY A 76 14.65 -1.94 0.36
N TYR A 77 13.97 -0.88 0.84
CA TYR A 77 13.17 0.02 0.01
C TYR A 77 13.05 1.38 0.71
N PHE A 78 12.45 2.35 0.02
CA PHE A 78 12.18 3.67 0.58
C PHE A 78 10.84 4.19 0.08
N ILE A 79 10.04 4.75 0.99
CA ILE A 79 8.77 5.42 0.71
C ILE A 79 8.84 6.80 1.35
N ALA A 80 8.57 7.87 0.58
CA ALA A 80 8.51 9.23 1.11
C ALA A 80 7.22 9.44 1.91
N TYR A 81 7.20 10.42 2.81
CA TYR A 81 6.02 10.71 3.63
C TYR A 81 4.76 10.92 2.81
N LYS A 82 4.87 11.64 1.69
CA LYS A 82 3.71 11.89 0.81
C LYS A 82 3.10 10.61 0.25
N ASP A 83 3.87 9.53 0.21
CA ASP A 83 3.48 8.26 -0.40
C ASP A 83 3.12 7.17 0.63
N PHE A 84 3.14 7.48 1.92
CA PHE A 84 2.68 6.54 2.94
C PHE A 84 1.18 6.30 2.81
N PHE A 85 0.76 5.07 3.06
CA PHE A 85 -0.65 4.70 3.06
C PHE A 85 -1.46 5.61 4.01
N THR A 86 -0.93 5.87 5.19
CA THR A 86 -1.57 6.76 6.18
C THR A 86 -1.69 8.18 5.69
N THR A 87 -0.74 8.66 4.89
CA THR A 87 -0.79 9.98 4.31
C THR A 87 -1.96 10.10 3.33
N TRP A 88 -2.16 9.09 2.50
CA TRP A 88 -3.30 9.04 1.58
C TRP A 88 -4.63 9.12 2.34
N LEU A 89 -4.76 8.35 3.42
CA LEU A 89 -5.97 8.38 4.25
C LEU A 89 -6.25 9.76 4.83
N GLY A 90 -5.19 10.48 5.20
CA GLY A 90 -5.31 11.82 5.79
C GLY A 90 -5.61 12.93 4.79
N MET A 91 -5.51 12.67 3.48
CA MET A 91 -5.72 13.70 2.45
C MET A 91 -7.20 14.04 2.25
N GLY A 92 -8.11 13.15 2.60
CA GLY A 92 -9.54 13.39 2.41
C GLY A 92 -9.88 13.69 0.96
N LYS A 93 -10.46 14.86 0.70
CA LYS A 93 -10.88 15.29 -0.65
C LYS A 93 -9.72 15.57 -1.59
N ASP A 94 -8.54 15.80 -1.05
CA ASP A 94 -7.35 16.09 -1.86
C ASP A 94 -6.71 14.83 -2.43
N PHE A 95 -7.10 13.65 -1.95
CA PHE A 95 -6.60 12.39 -2.47
C PHE A 95 -7.07 12.16 -3.91
N ASP A 96 -6.14 11.79 -4.78
CA ASP A 96 -6.40 11.50 -6.18
C ASP A 96 -5.67 10.22 -6.58
N VAL A 97 -6.18 9.53 -7.58
CA VAL A 97 -5.53 8.30 -8.08
C VAL A 97 -4.09 8.55 -8.53
N SER A 98 -3.75 9.76 -8.96
CA SER A 98 -2.39 10.11 -9.32
C SER A 98 -1.42 9.97 -8.15
N ASN A 99 -1.89 10.17 -6.92
CA ASN A 99 -1.05 9.95 -5.73
C ASN A 99 -0.55 8.50 -5.66
N VAL A 100 -1.42 7.55 -5.99
CA VAL A 100 -1.05 6.13 -6.01
C VAL A 100 -0.10 5.83 -7.15
N ARG A 101 -0.39 6.34 -8.35
CA ARG A 101 0.49 6.13 -9.51
C ARG A 101 1.89 6.67 -9.28
N ASP A 102 1.99 7.89 -8.74
CA ASP A 102 3.27 8.52 -8.43
C ASP A 102 4.03 7.73 -7.37
N ALA A 103 3.32 7.25 -6.35
CA ALA A 103 3.92 6.46 -5.28
C ALA A 103 4.48 5.12 -5.80
N LEU A 104 3.74 4.42 -6.66
CA LEU A 104 4.21 3.17 -7.25
C LEU A 104 5.40 3.38 -8.16
N SER A 105 5.40 4.46 -8.93
CA SER A 105 6.54 4.84 -9.78
C SER A 105 7.78 5.13 -8.93
N ALA A 106 7.63 5.91 -7.86
CA ALA A 106 8.73 6.22 -6.95
C ALA A 106 9.24 4.96 -6.27
N PHE A 107 8.37 4.06 -5.83
CA PHE A 107 8.75 2.80 -5.21
C PHE A 107 9.61 1.96 -6.15
N SER A 108 9.23 1.86 -7.41
CA SER A 108 10.00 1.11 -8.41
C SER A 108 11.40 1.67 -8.63
N ARG A 109 11.56 3.00 -8.54
CA ARG A 109 12.87 3.65 -8.69
C ARG A 109 13.74 3.53 -7.45
N LEU A 110 13.12 3.52 -6.28
CA LEU A 110 13.82 3.65 -4.99
C LEU A 110 13.95 2.33 -4.24
N ILE A 111 13.48 1.23 -4.80
CA ILE A 111 13.67 -0.09 -4.20
C ILE A 111 15.11 -0.57 -4.44
N SER A 112 15.68 -1.23 -3.42
CA SER A 112 16.99 -1.87 -3.57
C SER A 112 16.96 -2.91 -4.69
N PRO A 113 17.98 -2.95 -5.58
CA PRO A 113 18.02 -3.92 -6.68
C PRO A 113 17.85 -5.37 -6.24
N THR A 114 18.34 -5.72 -5.06
CA THR A 114 18.24 -7.08 -4.52
C THR A 114 16.80 -7.48 -4.17
N HIS A 115 15.91 -6.50 -3.94
CA HIS A 115 14.53 -6.74 -3.55
C HIS A 115 13.53 -6.51 -4.70
N LYS A 116 13.99 -5.96 -5.81
CA LYS A 116 13.12 -5.55 -6.91
C LYS A 116 12.27 -6.69 -7.47
N ARG A 117 12.86 -7.85 -7.67
CA ARG A 117 12.15 -9.01 -8.24
C ARG A 117 10.98 -9.47 -7.38
N VAL A 118 11.11 -9.35 -6.06
CA VAL A 118 10.09 -9.84 -5.12
C VAL A 118 8.80 -9.05 -5.26
N PHE A 119 8.90 -7.75 -5.51
CA PHE A 119 7.74 -6.85 -5.50
C PHE A 119 7.25 -6.44 -6.88
N GLU A 120 8.07 -6.61 -7.91
CA GLU A 120 7.78 -6.10 -9.25
C GLU A 120 6.46 -6.60 -9.82
N LYS A 121 6.19 -7.89 -9.72
CA LYS A 121 4.97 -8.50 -10.26
C LYS A 121 3.72 -7.96 -9.59
N ILE A 122 3.75 -7.82 -8.26
CA ILE A 122 2.61 -7.33 -7.48
C ILE A 122 2.27 -5.89 -7.87
N PHE A 123 3.28 -5.03 -7.94
CA PHE A 123 3.06 -3.63 -8.22
C PHE A 123 2.77 -3.34 -9.70
N ASN A 124 3.26 -4.16 -10.61
CA ASN A 124 2.86 -4.08 -12.02
C ASN A 124 1.37 -4.37 -12.18
N THR A 125 0.85 -5.34 -11.45
CA THR A 125 -0.59 -5.64 -11.45
C THR A 125 -1.40 -4.46 -10.91
N LEU A 126 -0.90 -3.81 -9.84
CA LEU A 126 -1.54 -2.61 -9.31
C LEU A 126 -1.60 -1.49 -10.34
N GLU A 127 -0.48 -1.15 -10.96
CA GLU A 127 -0.42 -0.07 -11.96
C GLU A 127 -1.36 -0.34 -13.12
N THR A 128 -1.36 -1.56 -13.64
CA THR A 128 -2.23 -1.95 -14.74
C THR A 128 -3.70 -1.92 -14.34
N GLY A 129 -4.01 -2.36 -13.13
CA GLY A 129 -5.38 -2.42 -12.63
C GLY A 129 -6.00 -1.06 -12.38
N LEU A 130 -5.21 -0.04 -12.07
CA LEU A 130 -5.74 1.30 -11.77
C LEU A 130 -6.55 1.87 -12.93
N SER A 131 -6.10 1.69 -14.17
CA SER A 131 -6.79 2.19 -15.34
C SER A 131 -8.12 1.48 -15.62
N LYS A 132 -8.32 0.28 -15.06
CA LYS A 132 -9.53 -0.52 -15.25
C LYS A 132 -10.64 -0.18 -14.26
N LEU A 133 -10.39 0.68 -13.28
CA LEU A 133 -11.35 1.01 -12.23
C LEU A 133 -12.41 2.04 -12.64
N GLY A 134 -12.27 2.64 -13.81
CA GLY A 134 -13.22 3.62 -14.33
C GLY A 134 -12.66 4.36 -15.53
N ASP A 135 -13.55 5.08 -16.23
CA ASP A 135 -13.21 5.78 -17.46
C ASP A 135 -12.52 7.13 -17.22
N SER A 136 -12.56 7.62 -15.99
CA SER A 136 -11.96 8.91 -15.64
C SER A 136 -11.15 8.79 -14.35
N SER A 137 -10.24 9.75 -14.13
CA SER A 137 -9.48 9.81 -12.88
C SER A 137 -10.39 9.99 -11.68
N GLY A 138 -11.50 10.72 -11.81
CA GLY A 138 -12.46 10.89 -10.72
C GLY A 138 -13.13 9.58 -10.30
N THR A 139 -13.54 8.77 -11.26
CA THR A 139 -14.13 7.46 -11.02
C THR A 139 -13.11 6.50 -10.38
N GLN A 140 -11.89 6.49 -10.91
CA GLN A 140 -10.79 5.69 -10.37
C GLN A 140 -10.47 6.09 -8.93
N THR A 141 -10.39 7.39 -8.65
CA THR A 141 -10.11 7.93 -7.32
C THR A 141 -11.17 7.47 -6.33
N LYS A 142 -12.45 7.53 -6.70
CA LYS A 142 -13.54 7.11 -5.83
C LYS A 142 -13.45 5.62 -5.47
N ALA A 143 -13.16 4.79 -6.46
CA ALA A 143 -13.01 3.34 -6.26
C ALA A 143 -11.85 3.03 -5.31
N ILE A 144 -10.71 3.68 -5.50
CA ILE A 144 -9.53 3.48 -4.66
C ILE A 144 -9.78 4.00 -3.24
N SER A 145 -10.39 5.18 -3.09
CA SER A 145 -10.72 5.72 -1.76
C SER A 145 -11.58 4.75 -0.95
N GLY A 146 -12.58 4.16 -1.60
CA GLY A 146 -13.42 3.13 -0.96
C GLY A 146 -12.61 1.92 -0.52
N LEU A 147 -11.72 1.43 -1.40
CA LEU A 147 -10.86 0.30 -1.08
C LEU A 147 -9.92 0.61 0.08
N LEU A 148 -9.26 1.76 0.07
CA LEU A 148 -8.36 2.17 1.16
C LEU A 148 -9.09 2.20 2.49
N ASN A 149 -10.32 2.69 2.51
CA ASN A 149 -11.13 2.73 3.74
C ASN A 149 -11.50 1.33 4.24
N LEU A 150 -11.67 0.36 3.35
CA LEU A 150 -11.96 -1.01 3.75
C LEU A 150 -10.74 -1.71 4.35
N ILE A 151 -9.53 -1.44 3.84
CA ILE A 151 -8.33 -2.14 4.29
C ILE A 151 -7.54 -1.41 5.37
N LYS A 152 -7.88 -0.16 5.68
CA LYS A 152 -7.11 0.67 6.63
C LYS A 152 -6.96 0.05 8.01
N ASP A 153 -7.95 -0.71 8.47
CA ASP A 153 -7.98 -1.28 9.80
C ASP A 153 -7.38 -2.69 9.88
N ILE A 154 -6.85 -3.21 8.76
CA ILE A 154 -6.21 -4.52 8.75
C ILE A 154 -4.86 -4.41 9.48
N PRO A 155 -4.66 -5.12 10.60
CA PRO A 155 -3.41 -5.03 11.36
C PRO A 155 -2.27 -5.75 10.63
N MET A 156 -1.08 -5.11 10.63
CA MET A 156 0.11 -5.63 9.94
C MET A 156 1.26 -5.91 10.89
N ASP A 157 1.02 -5.85 12.21
CA ASP A 157 2.07 -5.91 13.21
C ASP A 157 2.27 -7.30 13.84
N GLY A 158 1.53 -8.30 13.40
CA GLY A 158 1.64 -9.67 13.92
C GLY A 158 1.04 -9.90 15.29
N ARG A 159 0.46 -8.90 15.93
CA ARG A 159 -0.14 -9.03 17.27
C ARG A 159 -1.32 -9.98 17.31
N GLN A 160 -1.97 -10.19 16.18
CA GLN A 160 -3.09 -11.11 16.07
C GLN A 160 -2.68 -12.58 16.07
N GLY A 161 -1.38 -12.89 16.09
CA GLY A 161 -0.87 -14.25 16.22
C GLY A 161 -0.96 -15.11 14.96
N TYR A 162 -1.17 -14.51 13.78
CA TYR A 162 -1.19 -15.24 12.52
C TYR A 162 -0.58 -14.40 11.40
N ASP A 163 -0.18 -15.06 10.32
CA ASP A 163 0.37 -14.40 9.15
C ASP A 163 -0.76 -13.77 8.32
N VAL A 164 -0.92 -12.46 8.46
CA VAL A 164 -1.98 -11.71 7.78
C VAL A 164 -1.87 -11.84 6.26
N LEU A 165 -0.69 -11.65 5.71
CA LEU A 165 -0.49 -11.71 4.26
C LEU A 165 -0.75 -13.10 3.71
N GLY A 166 -0.25 -14.14 4.38
CA GLY A 166 -0.49 -15.52 4.00
C GLY A 166 -1.96 -15.89 4.08
N PHE A 167 -2.63 -15.50 5.15
CA PHE A 167 -4.06 -15.72 5.30
C PHE A 167 -4.87 -15.07 4.19
N ILE A 168 -4.56 -13.81 3.87
CA ILE A 168 -5.26 -13.07 2.81
C ILE A 168 -5.05 -13.76 1.46
N TYR A 169 -3.83 -14.19 1.18
CA TYR A 169 -3.50 -14.88 -0.07
C TYR A 169 -4.32 -16.15 -0.23
N GLU A 170 -4.43 -16.97 0.82
CA GLU A 170 -5.20 -18.21 0.79
C GLU A 170 -6.70 -17.97 0.68
N TYR A 171 -7.20 -16.93 1.35
CA TYR A 171 -8.63 -16.63 1.38
C TYR A 171 -9.14 -16.13 0.02
N LEU A 172 -8.38 -15.31 -0.67
CA LEU A 172 -8.74 -14.79 -1.97
C LEU A 172 -8.43 -15.81 -3.08
#